data_30f4a395243863d9e611e3ca3790b631
#
_entry.id   30f4a395243863d9e611e3ca3790b631
#
_cell.length_a   1.000
_cell.length_b   1.000
_cell.length_c   1.000
_cell.angle_alpha   90.00
_cell.angle_beta   90.00
_cell.angle_gamma   90.00
#
_symmetry.space_group_name_H-M   'P 1'
#
loop_
_entity.id
_entity.type
_entity.pdbx_description
1 polymer ?
#
loop_
_entity_poly.entity_id
_entity_poly.type
_entity_poly.pdbx_seq_one_letter_code
_entity_poly.pdbx_strand_id
1 'polypeptide(L)'
;MKNPIIGITLDHEDNGGYSKFPWYAIRENYLTCLHEFGAIPFPLFHQNSINDYLVKTLDGLVITGGNFDINPTLYSKTTDGSRNIKNKRTNFEIDIFKKFLQTSKPILGICGGEQLMNVATGGDLIQDI
;
A
#
# COMPACT_ATOMS: atom_id res chain seq x y z
N MET A 1 0.42 -27.44 8.08
CA MET A 1 -0.37 -26.28 7.63
C MET A 1 0.38 -25.54 6.53
N LYS A 2 -0.33 -25.04 5.56
CA LYS A 2 0.26 -24.24 4.49
C LYS A 2 0.59 -22.83 5.02
N ASN A 3 1.77 -22.30 4.72
CA ASN A 3 2.14 -20.94 5.09
C ASN A 3 1.28 -19.95 4.29
N PRO A 4 0.66 -18.95 4.93
CA PRO A 4 -0.14 -17.97 4.21
C PRO A 4 0.73 -17.08 3.31
N ILE A 5 0.21 -16.77 2.14
CA ILE A 5 0.85 -15.84 1.20
C ILE A 5 0.25 -14.46 1.41
N ILE A 6 1.06 -13.54 1.89
CA ILE A 6 0.63 -12.17 2.24
C ILE A 6 1.15 -11.19 1.20
N GLY A 7 0.23 -10.56 0.48
CA GLY A 7 0.58 -9.46 -0.41
C GLY A 7 1.07 -8.25 0.37
N ILE A 8 2.11 -7.61 -0.12
CA ILE A 8 2.68 -6.43 0.53
C ILE A 8 2.95 -5.34 -0.49
N THR A 9 2.45 -4.13 -0.24
CA THR A 9 2.60 -3.02 -1.17
C THR A 9 3.99 -2.42 -1.13
N LEU A 10 4.42 -1.91 -2.27
CA LEU A 10 5.76 -1.36 -2.47
C LEU A 10 5.72 0.17 -2.56
N ASP A 11 6.84 0.80 -2.24
CA ASP A 11 7.12 2.17 -2.65
C ASP A 11 7.57 2.21 -4.11
N HIS A 12 7.47 3.38 -4.73
CA HIS A 12 7.81 3.59 -6.13
C HIS A 12 8.47 4.94 -6.32
N GLU A 13 9.53 4.95 -7.13
CA GLU A 13 10.20 6.16 -7.58
C GLU A 13 10.27 6.19 -9.09
N ASP A 14 10.03 7.37 -9.70
CA ASP A 14 10.11 7.53 -11.14
C ASP A 14 11.56 7.52 -11.63
N ASN A 15 12.46 8.13 -10.85
CA ASN A 15 13.91 8.14 -11.11
C ASN A 15 14.68 8.64 -9.88
N GLY A 16 16.00 8.51 -9.93
CA GLY A 16 16.91 8.98 -8.88
C GLY A 16 17.15 7.94 -7.79
N GLY A 17 18.09 8.21 -6.93
CA GLY A 17 18.52 7.25 -5.92
C GLY A 17 19.15 6.02 -6.57
N TYR A 18 18.51 4.89 -6.47
CA TYR A 18 18.99 3.61 -6.99
C TYR A 18 19.15 3.59 -8.52
N SER A 19 18.24 4.23 -9.29
CA SER A 19 18.19 4.08 -10.75
C SER A 19 17.70 5.36 -11.45
N LYS A 20 18.16 5.55 -12.69
CA LYS A 20 17.60 6.54 -13.63
C LYS A 20 16.25 6.13 -14.20
N PHE A 21 15.90 4.85 -14.12
CA PHE A 21 14.62 4.30 -14.55
C PHE A 21 13.67 4.16 -13.37
N PRO A 22 12.36 4.11 -13.59
CA PRO A 22 11.39 3.84 -12.53
C PRO A 22 11.69 2.53 -11.79
N TRP A 23 11.50 2.52 -10.48
CA TRP A 23 11.82 1.36 -9.65
C TRP A 23 10.92 1.25 -8.43
N TYR A 24 10.79 0.02 -7.92
CA TYR A 24 10.07 -0.28 -6.70
C TYR A 24 11.03 -0.58 -5.57
N ALA A 25 10.60 -0.28 -4.34
CA ALA A 25 11.37 -0.57 -3.15
C ALA A 25 10.48 -0.98 -1.97
N ILE A 26 11.10 -1.69 -1.04
CA ILE A 26 10.53 -2.00 0.26
C ILE A 26 11.67 -2.12 1.27
N ARG A 27 11.40 -1.71 2.51
CA ARG A 27 12.35 -1.94 3.59
C ARG A 27 12.35 -3.42 3.96
N GLU A 28 13.55 -3.97 4.14
CA GLU A 28 13.76 -5.38 4.44
C GLU A 28 12.95 -5.87 5.65
N ASN A 29 12.83 -5.06 6.69
CA ASN A 29 12.15 -5.42 7.93
C ASN A 29 10.66 -5.75 7.75
N TYR A 30 9.97 -5.21 6.74
CA TYR A 30 8.61 -5.62 6.42
C TYR A 30 8.54 -7.09 5.98
N LEU A 31 9.49 -7.50 5.14
CA LEU A 31 9.55 -8.86 4.60
C LEU A 31 9.99 -9.86 5.66
N THR A 32 11.04 -9.54 6.40
CA THR A 32 11.58 -10.42 7.46
C THR A 32 10.57 -10.63 8.58
N CYS A 33 9.86 -9.59 8.99
CA CYS A 33 8.82 -9.70 10.01
C CYS A 33 7.73 -10.70 9.60
N LEU A 34 7.19 -10.58 8.39
CA LEU A 34 6.17 -11.52 7.90
C LEU A 34 6.71 -12.94 7.84
N HIS A 35 7.94 -13.12 7.37
CA HIS A 35 8.58 -14.43 7.28
C HIS A 35 8.80 -15.07 8.65
N GLU A 36 9.25 -14.31 9.64
CA GLU A 36 9.45 -14.79 11.01
C GLU A 36 8.15 -15.27 11.66
N PHE A 37 7.02 -14.71 11.29
CA PHE A 37 5.70 -15.16 11.73
C PHE A 37 5.09 -16.26 10.85
N GLY A 38 5.87 -16.86 9.96
CA GLY A 38 5.46 -18.02 9.16
C GLY A 38 4.70 -17.69 7.88
N ALA A 39 4.64 -16.43 7.48
CA ALA A 39 4.04 -16.05 6.22
C ALA A 39 5.05 -16.04 5.07
N ILE A 40 4.55 -16.12 3.84
CA ILE A 40 5.32 -15.88 2.63
C ILE A 40 4.98 -14.47 2.15
N PRO A 41 5.88 -13.48 2.29
CA PRO A 41 5.64 -12.13 1.80
C PRO A 41 5.71 -12.11 0.27
N PHE A 42 4.70 -11.52 -0.36
CA PHE A 42 4.60 -11.40 -1.81
C PHE A 42 4.54 -9.92 -2.22
N PRO A 43 5.65 -9.32 -2.67
CA PRO A 43 5.69 -7.92 -3.08
C PRO A 43 4.80 -7.65 -4.30
N LEU A 44 4.02 -6.57 -4.23
CA LEU A 44 3.04 -6.20 -5.24
C LEU A 44 3.47 -4.96 -6.01
N PHE A 45 3.70 -5.09 -7.32
CA PHE A 45 3.88 -3.93 -8.18
C PHE A 45 2.53 -3.27 -8.52
N HIS A 46 2.56 -1.99 -8.90
CA HIS A 46 1.34 -1.19 -9.07
C HIS A 46 0.67 -1.44 -10.43
N GLN A 47 -0.18 -2.47 -10.49
CA GLN A 47 -0.91 -2.85 -11.70
C GLN A 47 -2.33 -3.29 -11.34
N ASN A 48 -3.29 -2.38 -11.50
CA ASN A 48 -4.67 -2.61 -11.08
C ASN A 48 -5.35 -3.76 -11.83
N SER A 49 -4.97 -4.00 -13.09
CA SER A 49 -5.61 -5.04 -13.93
C SER A 49 -5.46 -6.46 -13.41
N ILE A 50 -4.48 -6.71 -12.51
CA ILE A 50 -4.28 -8.03 -11.91
C ILE A 50 -4.87 -8.16 -10.50
N ASN A 51 -5.45 -7.10 -9.94
CA ASN A 51 -5.91 -7.09 -8.56
C ASN A 51 -7.00 -8.13 -8.27
N ASP A 52 -7.88 -8.39 -9.21
CA ASP A 52 -8.90 -9.45 -9.03
C ASP A 52 -8.27 -10.84 -8.88
N TYR A 53 -7.20 -11.10 -9.61
CA TYR A 53 -6.44 -12.34 -9.46
C TYR A 53 -5.69 -12.38 -8.12
N LEU A 54 -5.05 -11.28 -7.74
CA LEU A 54 -4.29 -11.18 -6.48
C LEU A 54 -5.19 -11.41 -5.26
N VAL A 55 -6.38 -10.80 -5.25
CA VAL A 55 -7.33 -10.95 -4.15
C VAL A 55 -7.81 -12.39 -3.98
N LYS A 56 -7.92 -13.14 -5.09
CA LYS A 56 -8.26 -14.56 -5.04
C LYS A 56 -7.12 -15.43 -4.53
N THR A 57 -5.90 -15.09 -4.91
CA THR A 57 -4.69 -15.92 -4.68
C THR A 57 -4.05 -15.67 -3.32
N LEU A 58 -4.01 -14.42 -2.87
CA LEU A 58 -3.37 -14.03 -1.62
C LEU A 58 -4.27 -14.33 -0.41
N ASP A 59 -3.65 -14.67 0.71
CA ASP A 59 -4.34 -14.96 1.97
C ASP A 59 -4.56 -13.73 2.85
N GLY A 60 -3.86 -12.63 2.57
CA GLY A 60 -3.97 -11.37 3.29
C GLY A 60 -3.21 -10.25 2.58
N LEU A 61 -3.34 -9.03 3.09
CA LEU A 61 -2.75 -7.83 2.53
C LEU A 61 -2.09 -6.97 3.62
N VAL A 62 -0.86 -6.53 3.37
CA VAL A 62 -0.19 -5.49 4.16
C VAL A 62 0.00 -4.25 3.26
N ILE A 63 -0.50 -3.12 3.70
CA ILE A 63 -0.29 -1.82 3.06
C ILE A 63 0.78 -1.08 3.87
N THR A 64 1.92 -0.86 3.24
CA THR A 64 3.10 -0.31 3.91
C THR A 64 3.04 1.21 4.02
N GLY A 65 3.84 1.75 4.94
CA GLY A 65 4.09 3.17 5.05
C GLY A 65 5.17 3.67 4.08
N GLY A 66 5.66 4.87 4.34
CA GLY A 66 6.71 5.51 3.56
C GLY A 66 6.73 7.01 3.78
N ASN A 67 7.65 7.69 3.12
CA ASN A 67 7.78 9.14 3.19
C ASN A 67 6.96 9.81 2.09
N PHE A 68 5.64 9.70 2.20
CA PHE A 68 4.70 10.31 1.26
C PHE A 68 3.39 10.64 1.97
N ASP A 69 2.65 11.60 1.42
CA ASP A 69 1.33 11.97 1.90
C ASP A 69 0.24 11.54 0.91
N ILE A 70 -0.93 11.25 1.44
CA ILE A 70 -2.12 10.97 0.62
C ILE A 70 -2.60 12.27 0.00
N ASN A 71 -2.94 12.23 -1.29
CA ASN A 71 -3.44 13.41 -2.00
C ASN A 71 -4.70 13.96 -1.33
N PRO A 72 -4.68 15.21 -0.85
CA PRO A 72 -5.82 15.80 -0.13
C PRO A 72 -7.12 15.87 -0.93
N THR A 73 -7.05 15.88 -2.25
CA THR A 73 -8.26 15.86 -3.10
C THR A 73 -9.09 14.60 -2.90
N LEU A 74 -8.49 13.51 -2.43
CA LEU A 74 -9.18 12.24 -2.16
C LEU A 74 -10.09 12.31 -0.92
N TYR A 75 -9.91 13.30 -0.05
CA TYR A 75 -10.79 13.56 1.09
C TYR A 75 -11.36 14.99 1.07
N SER A 76 -11.55 15.53 -0.14
CA SER A 76 -12.21 16.83 -0.40
C SER A 76 -11.52 18.03 0.26
N LYS A 77 -10.19 18.02 0.31
CA LYS A 77 -9.36 19.12 0.83
C LYS A 77 -8.46 19.68 -0.26
N THR A 78 -8.06 20.93 -0.08
CA THR A 78 -6.98 21.54 -0.87
C THR A 78 -5.62 21.16 -0.26
N THR A 79 -4.57 21.17 -1.09
CA THR A 79 -3.21 20.91 -0.58
C THR A 79 -2.78 22.04 0.36
N ASP A 80 -2.51 21.67 1.61
CA ASP A 80 -2.01 22.56 2.65
C ASP A 80 -1.05 21.77 3.56
N GLY A 81 0.24 21.80 3.22
CA GLY A 81 1.28 21.07 3.92
C GLY A 81 1.56 19.64 3.44
N SER A 82 0.69 19.04 2.62
CA SER A 82 0.94 17.70 2.07
C SER A 82 2.12 17.68 1.11
N ARG A 83 2.97 16.66 1.23
CA ARG A 83 4.25 16.56 0.50
C ARG A 83 4.42 15.16 -0.11
N ASN A 84 5.26 15.11 -1.16
CA ASN A 84 5.67 13.85 -1.79
C ASN A 84 4.49 12.96 -2.15
N ILE A 85 3.47 13.52 -2.79
CA ILE A 85 2.25 12.81 -3.17
C ILE A 85 2.57 11.79 -4.27
N LYS A 86 2.19 10.53 -4.07
CA LYS A 86 2.43 9.42 -4.99
C LYS A 86 1.11 8.83 -5.51
N ASN A 87 0.50 9.51 -6.47
CA ASN A 87 -0.83 9.14 -6.98
C ASN A 87 -0.90 7.73 -7.56
N LYS A 88 0.13 7.29 -8.29
CA LYS A 88 0.20 5.94 -8.86
C LYS A 88 0.10 4.86 -7.78
N ARG A 89 0.89 5.01 -6.72
CA ARG A 89 0.88 4.11 -5.56
C ARG A 89 -0.47 4.14 -4.86
N THR A 90 -0.97 5.33 -4.55
CA THR A 90 -2.23 5.53 -3.84
C THR A 90 -3.41 4.93 -4.61
N ASN A 91 -3.49 5.16 -5.91
CA ASN A 91 -4.56 4.59 -6.75
C ASN A 91 -4.53 3.06 -6.75
N PHE A 92 -3.36 2.45 -6.86
CA PHE A 92 -3.21 1.00 -6.78
C PHE A 92 -3.62 0.48 -5.40
N GLU A 93 -3.13 1.09 -4.33
CA GLU A 93 -3.40 0.66 -2.97
C GLU A 93 -4.88 0.80 -2.60
N ILE A 94 -5.55 1.86 -3.03
CA ILE A 94 -7.01 2.03 -2.85
C ILE A 94 -7.78 0.92 -3.57
N ASP A 95 -7.44 0.62 -4.81
CA ASP A 95 -8.14 -0.40 -5.59
C ASP A 95 -8.01 -1.79 -4.98
N ILE A 96 -6.79 -2.22 -4.67
CA ILE A 96 -6.59 -3.53 -4.06
C ILE A 96 -7.19 -3.62 -2.65
N PHE A 97 -7.10 -2.55 -1.86
CA PHE A 97 -7.70 -2.48 -0.54
C PHE A 97 -9.22 -2.67 -0.60
N LYS A 98 -9.92 -1.94 -1.47
CA LYS A 98 -11.37 -2.05 -1.64
C LYS A 98 -11.78 -3.45 -2.07
N LYS A 99 -11.01 -4.10 -2.92
CA LYS A 99 -11.26 -5.48 -3.35
C LYS A 99 -11.07 -6.48 -2.20
N PHE A 100 -10.03 -6.30 -1.39
CA PHE A 100 -9.84 -7.12 -0.18
C PHE A 100 -10.96 -6.94 0.84
N LEU A 101 -11.52 -5.74 0.98
CA LEU A 101 -12.68 -5.49 1.86
C LEU A 101 -13.92 -6.30 1.50
N GLN A 102 -14.04 -6.77 0.26
CA GLN A 102 -15.12 -7.63 -0.18
C GLN A 102 -14.90 -9.10 0.24
N THR A 103 -13.82 -9.41 0.89
CA THR A 103 -13.45 -10.74 1.38
C THR A 103 -13.39 -10.76 2.90
N SER A 104 -13.24 -11.95 3.47
CA SER A 104 -12.94 -12.13 4.91
C SER A 104 -11.45 -12.17 5.22
N LYS A 105 -10.60 -11.91 4.23
CA LYS A 105 -9.13 -11.98 4.38
C LYS A 105 -8.59 -10.79 5.18
N PRO A 106 -7.58 -10.98 6.03
CA PRO A 106 -7.04 -9.94 6.86
C PRO A 106 -6.31 -8.86 6.06
N ILE A 107 -6.41 -7.63 6.55
CA ILE A 107 -5.71 -6.46 6.00
C ILE A 107 -5.03 -5.72 7.16
N LEU A 108 -3.77 -5.36 6.97
CA LEU A 108 -3.00 -4.54 7.91
C LEU A 108 -2.45 -3.32 7.20
N GLY A 109 -2.82 -2.13 7.67
CA GLY A 109 -2.23 -0.86 7.24
C GLY A 109 -1.23 -0.35 8.26
N ILE A 110 -0.05 0.05 7.82
CA ILE A 110 1.02 0.55 8.68
C ILE A 110 1.36 1.98 8.28
N CYS A 111 1.27 2.94 9.22
CA CYS A 111 1.60 4.35 9.00
C CYS A 111 0.83 4.93 7.81
N GLY A 112 1.48 5.24 6.71
CA GLY A 112 0.81 5.69 5.47
C GLY A 112 -0.26 4.72 4.96
N GLY A 113 -0.11 3.42 5.20
CA GLY A 113 -1.12 2.41 4.89
C GLY A 113 -2.39 2.56 5.73
N GLU A 114 -2.27 2.87 7.02
CA GLU A 114 -3.41 3.20 7.87
C GLU A 114 -4.13 4.46 7.39
N GLN A 115 -3.38 5.50 7.04
CA GLN A 115 -3.92 6.73 6.48
C GLN A 115 -4.70 6.47 5.19
N LEU A 116 -4.16 5.66 4.30
CA LEU A 116 -4.82 5.26 3.06
C LEU A 116 -6.14 4.52 3.34
N MET A 117 -6.14 3.58 4.28
CA MET A 117 -7.34 2.84 4.65
C MET A 117 -8.42 3.78 5.18
N ASN A 118 -8.06 4.75 6.02
CA ASN A 118 -8.97 5.76 6.52
C ASN A 118 -9.62 6.58 5.39
N VAL A 119 -8.82 7.10 4.49
CA VAL A 119 -9.30 7.88 3.33
C VAL A 119 -10.16 7.02 2.39
N ALA A 120 -9.74 5.80 2.11
CA ALA A 120 -10.47 4.88 1.22
C ALA A 120 -11.84 4.47 1.77
N THR A 121 -12.05 4.59 3.07
CA THR A 121 -13.34 4.29 3.75
C THR A 121 -14.14 5.56 4.08
N GLY A 122 -13.74 6.73 3.58
CA GLY A 122 -14.48 7.98 3.68
C GLY A 122 -14.01 8.91 4.80
N GLY A 123 -12.91 8.59 5.48
CA GLY A 123 -12.29 9.48 6.47
C GLY A 123 -11.45 10.59 5.84
N ASP A 124 -11.03 11.55 6.66
CA ASP A 124 -10.11 12.60 6.27
C ASP A 124 -8.84 12.60 7.13
N LEU A 125 -7.88 13.44 6.77
CA LEU A 125 -6.59 13.54 7.44
C LEU A 125 -6.28 14.99 7.80
N ILE A 126 -5.54 15.18 8.89
CA ILE A 126 -4.83 16.43 9.18
C ILE A 126 -3.53 16.39 8.36
N GLN A 127 -3.34 17.38 7.46
CA GLN A 127 -2.27 17.32 6.47
C GLN A 127 -0.88 17.58 7.07
N ASP A 128 -0.80 18.38 8.12
CA ASP A 128 0.46 18.74 8.81
C ASP A 128 0.20 18.94 10.29
N ILE A 129 1.04 18.35 11.13
CA ILE A 129 0.91 18.40 12.58
C ILE A 129 2.17 18.92 13.27
#